data_ee6702d6d8bd53e860c08dd241f8c8b6
#
_entry.id   ee6702d6d8bd53e860c08dd241f8c8b6
#
_cell.length_a   1.000
_cell.length_b   1.000
_cell.length_c   1.000
_cell.angle_alpha   90.00
_cell.angle_beta   90.00
_cell.angle_gamma   90.00
#
_symmetry.space_group_name_H-M   'P 1'
#
loop_
_entity.id
_entity.type
_entity.pdbx_description
1 polymer ?
#
loop_
_entity_poly.entity_id
_entity_poly.type
_entity_poly.pdbx_seq_one_letter_code
_entity_poly.pdbx_strand_id
1 'polypeptide(L)' 'MNKQELALQYFPDATSATAVRHLTRWIARCHPLVEALTGTGYQSRNRTFTLKQVTLIRQYLGEPSATP' A
#
# COMPACT_ATOMS: atom_id res chain seq x y z
N MET A 1 1.43 8.76 -5.93
CA MET A 1 0.10 8.60 -5.28
C MET A 1 0.25 8.71 -3.79
N ASN A 2 -0.65 9.42 -3.17
CA ASN A 2 -0.69 9.59 -1.72
C ASN A 2 -1.06 8.26 -1.04
N LYS A 3 -0.47 7.96 0.11
CA LYS A 3 -0.81 6.74 0.86
C LYS A 3 -2.29 6.65 1.20
N GLN A 4 -2.90 7.77 1.56
CA GLN A 4 -4.32 7.80 1.90
C GLN A 4 -5.18 7.43 0.70
N GLU A 5 -4.84 7.93 -0.48
CA GLU A 5 -5.58 7.62 -1.69
C GLU A 5 -5.52 6.12 -2.00
N LEU A 6 -4.33 5.54 -1.96
CA LEU A 6 -4.19 4.11 -2.22
C LEU A 6 -4.88 3.28 -1.15
N ALA A 7 -4.71 3.65 0.10
CA ALA A 7 -5.33 2.92 1.21
C ALA A 7 -6.85 2.93 1.11
N LEU A 8 -7.44 4.06 0.71
CA LEU A 8 -8.90 4.16 0.54
C LEU A 8 -9.40 3.35 -0.65
N GLN A 9 -8.56 3.11 -1.65
CA GLN A 9 -8.92 2.19 -2.73
C GLN A 9 -9.06 0.76 -2.23
N TYR A 10 -8.22 0.36 -1.27
CA TYR A 10 -8.29 -0.98 -0.68
C TYR A 10 -9.36 -1.08 0.41
N PHE A 11 -9.58 -0.01 1.14
CA PHE A 11 -10.51 0.00 2.28
C PHE A 11 -11.44 1.21 2.17
N PRO A 12 -12.37 1.20 1.21
CA PRO A 12 -13.19 2.40 0.92
C PRO A 12 -14.15 2.79 2.05
N ASP A 13 -14.50 1.84 2.92
CA ASP A 13 -15.42 2.11 4.03
C ASP A 13 -14.72 2.60 5.29
N ALA A 14 -13.40 2.62 5.30
CA ALA A 14 -12.63 3.07 6.45
C ALA A 14 -12.33 4.57 6.35
N THR A 15 -12.01 5.18 7.49
CA THR A 15 -11.43 6.52 7.47
C THR A 15 -10.03 6.46 6.86
N SER A 16 -9.52 7.61 6.37
CA SER A 16 -8.20 7.63 5.75
C SER A 16 -7.12 7.14 6.71
N ALA A 17 -7.17 7.53 7.99
CA ALA A 17 -6.19 7.09 8.98
C ALA A 17 -6.26 5.58 9.22
N THR A 18 -7.47 5.04 9.34
CA THR A 18 -7.67 3.59 9.53
C THR A 18 -7.24 2.82 8.30
N ALA A 19 -7.59 3.32 7.11
CA ALA A 19 -7.22 2.67 5.86
C ALA A 19 -5.69 2.58 5.72
N VAL A 20 -4.98 3.66 6.01
CA VAL A 20 -3.51 3.68 5.96
C VAL A 20 -2.93 2.67 6.95
N ARG A 21 -3.49 2.59 8.16
CA ARG A 21 -3.04 1.63 9.16
C ARG A 21 -3.22 0.19 8.68
N HIS A 22 -4.36 -0.13 8.10
CA HIS A 22 -4.62 -1.47 7.57
C HIS A 22 -3.69 -1.80 6.39
N LEU A 23 -3.51 -0.86 5.48
CA LEU A 23 -2.62 -1.07 4.34
C LEU A 23 -1.18 -1.30 4.79
N THR A 24 -0.71 -0.49 5.73
CA THR A 24 0.64 -0.65 6.29
C THR A 24 0.82 -2.04 6.91
N ARG A 25 -0.19 -2.50 7.63
CA ARG A 25 -0.16 -3.83 8.25
C ARG A 25 -0.13 -4.94 7.21
N TRP A 26 -0.90 -4.81 6.15
CA TRP A 26 -0.88 -5.78 5.05
C TRP A 26 0.48 -5.84 4.37
N ILE A 27 1.07 -4.69 4.10
CA ILE A 27 2.42 -4.60 3.52
C ILE A 27 3.42 -5.31 4.43
N ALA A 28 3.37 -5.05 5.74
CA ALA A 28 4.30 -5.62 6.69
C ALA A 28 4.22 -7.15 6.76
N ARG A 29 3.05 -7.73 6.48
CA ARG A 29 2.87 -9.18 6.46
C ARG A 29 3.41 -9.85 5.21
N CYS A 30 3.62 -9.08 4.16
CA CYS A 30 4.13 -9.61 2.89
C CYS A 30 5.61 -9.31 2.80
N HIS A 31 6.44 -10.21 3.30
CA HIS A 31 7.89 -10.01 3.33
C HIS A 31 8.51 -9.73 1.96
N PRO A 32 8.14 -10.46 0.90
CA PRO A 32 8.65 -10.15 -0.43
C PRO A 32 8.32 -8.73 -0.88
N LEU A 33 7.13 -8.23 -0.53
CA LEU A 33 6.74 -6.87 -0.86
C LEU A 33 7.57 -5.86 -0.07
N VAL A 34 7.79 -6.12 1.23
CA VAL A 34 8.63 -5.24 2.06
C VAL A 34 10.02 -5.13 1.47
N GLU A 35 10.61 -6.24 1.07
CA GLU A 35 11.93 -6.25 0.45
C GLU A 35 11.96 -5.48 -0.86
N ALA A 36 10.95 -5.68 -1.71
CA ALA A 36 10.85 -4.98 -2.98
C ALA A 36 10.71 -3.47 -2.77
N LEU A 37 9.88 -3.05 -1.83
CA LEU A 37 9.68 -1.64 -1.52
C LEU A 37 10.94 -1.01 -0.95
N THR A 38 11.61 -1.70 -0.04
CA THR A 38 12.86 -1.22 0.55
C THR A 38 13.91 -1.00 -0.54
N GLY A 39 13.95 -1.86 -1.54
CA GLY A 39 14.85 -1.72 -2.68
C GLY A 39 14.59 -0.47 -3.51
N THR A 40 13.39 0.12 -3.42
CA THR A 40 13.07 1.37 -4.12
C THR A 40 13.30 2.61 -3.27
N GLY A 41 13.84 2.45 -2.05
CA GLY A 41 14.03 3.57 -1.12
C GLY A 41 12.82 3.89 -0.27
N TYR A 42 11.80 3.03 -0.27
CA TYR A 42 10.60 3.23 0.54
C TYR A 42 10.93 3.19 2.04
N GLN A 43 10.32 4.09 2.79
CA GLN A 43 10.35 4.09 4.25
C GLN A 43 8.92 4.25 4.77
N SER A 44 8.61 3.62 5.90
CA SER A 44 7.26 3.64 6.45
C SER A 44 6.76 5.04 6.78
N ARG A 45 7.66 5.98 7.02
CA ARG A 45 7.32 7.38 7.32
C ARG A 45 6.97 8.19 6.07
N ASN A 46 7.23 7.67 4.87
CA ASN A 46 6.88 8.36 3.65
C ASN A 46 5.36 8.45 3.53
N ARG A 47 4.87 9.62 3.12
CA ARG A 47 3.43 9.89 2.99
C ARG A 47 2.89 9.59 1.60
N THR A 48 3.80 9.35 0.66
CA THR A 48 3.43 9.11 -0.74
C THR A 48 4.11 7.87 -1.24
N PHE A 49 3.54 7.27 -2.28
CA PHE A 49 4.15 6.18 -3.02
C PHE A 49 4.52 6.66 -4.40
N THR A 50 5.69 6.23 -4.90
CA THR A 50 6.02 6.44 -6.30
C THR A 50 5.19 5.49 -7.16
N LEU A 51 5.13 5.76 -8.47
CA LEU A 51 4.42 4.89 -9.41
C LEU A 51 4.94 3.45 -9.31
N LYS A 52 6.25 3.27 -9.23
CA LYS A 52 6.86 1.96 -9.11
C LYS A 52 6.42 1.25 -7.83
N GLN A 53 6.35 1.99 -6.72
CA GLN A 53 5.92 1.42 -5.44
C GLN A 53 4.46 1.02 -5.48
N VAL A 54 3.59 1.83 -6.09
CA VAL A 54 2.18 1.49 -6.27
C VAL A 54 2.04 0.22 -7.10
N THR A 55 2.81 0.11 -8.18
CA THR A 55 2.80 -1.07 -9.03
C THR A 55 3.18 -2.33 -8.25
N LEU A 56 4.22 -2.24 -7.42
CA LEU A 56 4.65 -3.36 -6.59
C LEU A 56 3.57 -3.77 -5.59
N ILE A 57 2.94 -2.79 -4.94
CA ILE A 57 1.89 -3.06 -3.96
C ILE A 57 0.73 -3.79 -4.65
N ARG A 58 0.29 -3.32 -5.80
CA ARG A 58 -0.80 -3.96 -6.54
C ARG A 58 -0.41 -5.37 -7.01
N GLN A 59 0.84 -5.55 -7.37
CA GLN A 59 1.32 -6.85 -7.82
C GLN A 59 1.29 -7.90 -6.70
N TYR A 60 1.67 -7.51 -5.50
CA TYR A 60 1.74 -8.44 -4.37
C TYR A 60 0.43 -8.57 -3.60
N LEU A 61 -0.31 -7.48 -3.44
CA LEU A 61 -1.56 -7.47 -2.69
C LEU A 61 -2.81 -7.64 -3.57
N GLY A 62 -2.64 -7.52 -4.88
CA GLY A 62 -3.76 -7.56 -5.82
C GLY A 62 -4.36 -6.19 -6.07
N GLU A 63 -5.24 -6.10 -7.06
CA GLU A 63 -5.89 -4.85 -7.43
C GLU A 63 -6.96 -4.48 -6.40
N PRO A 64 -7.03 -3.21 -5.97
CA PRO A 64 -8.06 -2.81 -5.01
C PRO A 64 -9.47 -3.00 -5.53
N SER A 65 -9.66 -2.88 -6.83
CA SER A 65 -10.97 -3.01 -7.46
C SER A 65 -11.33 -4.45 -7.79
N ALA A 66 -10.47 -5.40 -7.51
CA ALA A 66 -10.68 -6.81 -7.82
C ALA A 66 -11.55 -7.53 -6.79
N THR A 67 -12.12 -6.81 -5.85
CA THR A 67 -12.99 -7.39 -4.84
C THR A 67 -14.27 -7.89 -5.49
N PRO A 68 -14.63 -9.13 -5.32
CA PRO A 68 -15.87 -9.64 -5.88
C PRO A 68 -17.09 -9.02 -5.21
#